data_15bedf95361a5a34537d6212142e63c8
#
_entry.id   15bedf95361a5a34537d6212142e63c8
#
_cell.length_a   1.000
_cell.length_b   1.000
_cell.length_c   1.000
_cell.angle_alpha   90.00
_cell.angle_beta   90.00
_cell.angle_gamma   90.00
#
_symmetry.space_group_name_H-M   'P 1'
#
loop_
_entity.id
_entity.type
_entity.pdbx_description
1 polymer ?
#
loop_
_entity_poly.entity_id
_entity_poly.type
_entity_poly.pdbx_seq_one_letter_code
_entity_poly.pdbx_strand_id
1 'polypeptide(L)'
;MARKNEIMKSSMGIDYNEYIWSPVAFDYEHLMNDTGYDIDEVFRIQRETKVGNTPLYELKNFTEAVRSFSPPGKGATILVKDEAANASGSFKARRASISAYEAARKGYAGIIAATSGNYGAAVASQAAQRKLKCIIVQEVFDSHLVGQPEIVEKGRSCEAYGAEVLRLSVGPELFYMLLRTLEETGFFNASLY
;
A
#
# COMPACT_ATOMS: atom_id res chain seq x y z
N MET A 1 -22.53 10.09 -5.34
CA MET A 1 -22.10 8.82 -5.96
C MET A 1 -22.95 7.69 -5.38
N ALA A 2 -24.12 7.46 -5.94
CA ALA A 2 -25.04 6.41 -5.45
C ALA A 2 -24.45 4.99 -5.57
N ARG A 3 -23.52 4.76 -6.51
CA ARG A 3 -22.94 3.44 -6.80
C ARG A 3 -21.58 3.16 -6.14
N LYS A 4 -21.08 4.06 -5.26
CA LYS A 4 -19.76 3.89 -4.63
C LYS A 4 -19.62 2.53 -3.92
N ASN A 5 -20.60 2.17 -3.09
CA ASN A 5 -20.55 0.94 -2.30
C ASN A 5 -20.63 -0.31 -3.19
N GLU A 6 -21.39 -0.27 -4.28
CA GLU A 6 -21.45 -1.37 -5.26
C GLU A 6 -20.12 -1.56 -5.97
N ILE A 7 -19.46 -0.47 -6.41
CA ILE A 7 -18.16 -0.51 -7.04
C ILE A 7 -17.11 -1.05 -6.04
N MET A 8 -17.13 -0.57 -4.80
CA MET A 8 -16.24 -1.04 -3.77
C MET A 8 -16.43 -2.54 -3.48
N LYS A 9 -17.68 -2.98 -3.32
CA LYS A 9 -17.99 -4.40 -3.11
C LYS A 9 -17.51 -5.28 -4.28
N SER A 10 -17.80 -4.89 -5.52
CA SER A 10 -17.40 -5.66 -6.70
C SER A 10 -15.87 -5.69 -6.90
N SER A 11 -15.17 -4.61 -6.55
CA SER A 11 -13.72 -4.49 -6.74
C SER A 11 -12.87 -5.12 -5.63
N MET A 12 -13.48 -5.57 -4.54
CA MET A 12 -12.78 -6.19 -3.41
C MET A 12 -13.36 -7.56 -3.02
N GLY A 13 -14.59 -7.84 -3.41
CA GLY A 13 -15.30 -9.05 -3.04
C GLY A 13 -15.72 -9.10 -1.56
N ILE A 14 -15.83 -7.91 -0.92
CA ILE A 14 -16.33 -7.74 0.45
C ILE A 14 -17.25 -6.53 0.52
N ASP A 15 -18.24 -6.56 1.40
CA ASP A 15 -19.10 -5.43 1.66
C ASP A 15 -18.59 -4.62 2.85
N TYR A 16 -18.01 -3.47 2.60
CA TYR A 16 -17.47 -2.61 3.66
C TYR A 16 -18.49 -2.17 4.70
N ASN A 17 -19.79 -2.12 4.34
CA ASN A 17 -20.82 -1.70 5.27
C ASN A 17 -21.00 -2.68 6.43
N GLU A 18 -20.62 -3.95 6.25
CA GLU A 18 -20.65 -4.97 7.30
C GLU A 18 -19.62 -4.71 8.41
N TYR A 19 -18.58 -3.92 8.10
CA TYR A 19 -17.47 -3.62 9.02
C TYR A 19 -17.48 -2.17 9.52
N ILE A 20 -18.50 -1.38 9.19
CA ILE A 20 -18.65 -0.03 9.71
C ILE A 20 -19.36 -0.10 11.06
N TRP A 21 -18.59 0.07 12.12
CA TRP A 21 -19.11 0.02 13.48
C TRP A 21 -19.83 1.32 13.91
N SER A 22 -19.32 2.46 13.44
CA SER A 22 -19.92 3.78 13.70
C SER A 22 -19.55 4.75 12.57
N PRO A 23 -20.12 5.97 12.51
CA PRO A 23 -19.78 6.95 11.49
C PRO A 23 -18.30 7.29 11.37
N VAL A 24 -17.49 6.96 12.38
CA VAL A 24 -16.06 7.29 12.46
C VAL A 24 -15.17 6.07 12.79
N ALA A 25 -15.74 4.87 12.85
CA ALA A 25 -14.99 3.67 13.22
C ALA A 25 -15.28 2.50 12.28
N PHE A 26 -14.21 1.80 11.93
CA PHE A 26 -14.21 0.63 11.08
C PHE A 26 -13.68 -0.57 11.87
N ASP A 27 -14.38 -1.70 11.84
CA ASP A 27 -14.02 -2.92 12.56
C ASP A 27 -12.98 -3.73 11.77
N TYR A 28 -11.73 -3.35 11.92
CA TYR A 28 -10.61 -4.06 11.29
C TYR A 28 -10.41 -5.47 11.84
N GLU A 29 -10.71 -5.71 13.12
CA GLU A 29 -10.55 -7.02 13.74
C GLU A 29 -11.54 -8.02 13.14
N HIS A 30 -12.79 -7.62 13.00
CA HIS A 30 -13.82 -8.42 12.35
C HIS A 30 -13.43 -8.72 10.89
N LEU A 31 -13.04 -7.69 10.11
CA LEU A 31 -12.58 -7.88 8.74
C LEU A 31 -11.39 -8.85 8.65
N MET A 32 -10.40 -8.73 9.52
CA MET A 32 -9.23 -9.61 9.50
C MET A 32 -9.61 -11.07 9.83
N ASN A 33 -10.53 -11.28 10.76
CA ASN A 33 -11.05 -12.61 11.08
C ASN A 33 -11.79 -13.23 9.88
N ASP A 34 -12.61 -12.46 9.20
CA ASP A 34 -13.38 -12.93 8.04
C ASP A 34 -12.49 -13.20 6.80
N THR A 35 -11.38 -12.48 6.66
CA THR A 35 -10.41 -12.75 5.58
C THR A 35 -9.63 -14.03 5.81
N GLY A 36 -9.56 -14.53 7.04
CA GLY A 36 -8.88 -15.76 7.43
C GLY A 36 -7.35 -15.67 7.38
N TYR A 37 -6.79 -14.46 7.39
CA TYR A 37 -5.34 -14.25 7.42
C TYR A 37 -4.84 -14.17 8.86
N ASP A 38 -4.19 -15.22 9.34
CA ASP A 38 -3.37 -15.16 10.54
C ASP A 38 -1.95 -14.64 10.22
N ILE A 39 -1.13 -14.47 11.25
CA ILE A 39 0.22 -13.91 11.10
C ILE A 39 1.14 -14.82 10.30
N ASP A 40 1.00 -16.13 10.40
CA ASP A 40 1.83 -17.10 9.69
C ASP A 40 1.49 -17.10 8.19
N GLU A 41 0.22 -16.98 7.85
CA GLU A 41 -0.25 -16.84 6.48
C GLU A 41 0.25 -15.51 5.88
N VAL A 42 0.19 -14.41 6.61
CA VAL A 42 0.75 -13.12 6.17
C VAL A 42 2.25 -13.26 5.88
N PHE A 43 3.01 -13.90 6.76
CA PHE A 43 4.44 -14.14 6.53
C PHE A 43 4.69 -15.06 5.33
N ARG A 44 3.89 -16.09 5.14
CA ARG A 44 3.97 -16.98 3.98
C ARG A 44 3.80 -16.19 2.69
N ILE A 45 2.73 -15.40 2.58
CA ILE A 45 2.41 -14.58 1.40
C ILE A 45 3.54 -13.58 1.10
N GLN A 46 4.07 -12.92 2.13
CA GLN A 46 5.15 -11.96 1.98
C GLN A 46 6.45 -12.62 1.49
N ARG A 47 6.79 -13.80 2.00
CA ARG A 47 7.98 -14.56 1.57
C ARG A 47 7.93 -14.97 0.10
N GLU A 48 6.78 -15.29 -0.45
CA GLU A 48 6.61 -15.64 -1.88
C GLU A 48 7.17 -14.57 -2.81
N THR A 49 7.04 -13.32 -2.44
CA THR A 49 7.49 -12.16 -3.23
C THR A 49 8.68 -11.43 -2.60
N LYS A 50 9.41 -12.11 -1.69
CA LYS A 50 10.60 -11.59 -1.01
C LYS A 50 10.34 -10.27 -0.27
N VAL A 51 9.16 -10.11 0.28
CA VAL A 51 8.79 -8.98 1.15
C VAL A 51 9.08 -9.33 2.59
N GLY A 52 9.55 -8.36 3.35
CA GLY A 52 9.95 -8.58 4.73
C GLY A 52 11.36 -9.15 4.87
N ASN A 53 11.65 -9.72 6.03
CA ASN A 53 13.00 -10.14 6.40
C ASN A 53 14.06 -9.05 6.19
N THR A 54 13.65 -7.79 6.39
CA THR A 54 14.50 -6.61 6.22
C THR A 54 15.51 -6.50 7.36
N PRO A 55 16.69 -5.91 7.12
CA PRO A 55 17.73 -5.81 8.14
C PRO A 55 17.29 -5.06 9.39
N LEU A 56 17.86 -5.46 10.52
CA LEU A 56 17.75 -4.76 11.79
C LEU A 56 19.15 -4.41 12.29
N TYR A 57 19.42 -3.12 12.45
CA TYR A 57 20.73 -2.62 12.87
C TYR A 57 20.65 -1.97 14.26
N GLU A 58 21.64 -2.24 15.11
CA GLU A 58 21.88 -1.44 16.31
C GLU A 58 22.75 -0.24 15.94
N LEU A 59 22.26 0.96 16.23
CA LEU A 59 22.99 2.22 16.06
C LEU A 59 23.84 2.48 17.31
N LYS A 60 24.99 1.83 17.42
CA LYS A 60 25.86 1.87 18.61
C LYS A 60 26.21 3.29 19.04
N ASN A 61 26.77 4.11 18.14
CA ASN A 61 27.16 5.48 18.47
C ASN A 61 25.97 6.34 18.92
N PHE A 62 24.78 6.13 18.31
CA PHE A 62 23.58 6.85 18.69
C PHE A 62 23.05 6.38 20.05
N THR A 63 23.11 5.08 20.31
CA THR A 63 22.82 4.45 21.61
C THR A 63 23.71 5.04 22.73
N GLU A 64 25.03 5.15 22.49
CA GLU A 64 25.99 5.74 23.42
C GLU A 64 25.69 7.22 23.68
N ALA A 65 25.42 7.98 22.62
CA ALA A 65 25.04 9.40 22.74
C ALA A 65 23.78 9.57 23.59
N VAL A 66 22.71 8.81 23.33
CA VAL A 66 21.48 8.85 24.12
C VAL A 66 21.74 8.50 25.59
N ARG A 67 22.57 7.48 25.86
CA ARG A 67 22.91 7.06 27.21
C ARG A 67 23.74 8.11 27.96
N SER A 68 24.61 8.86 27.25
CA SER A 68 25.41 9.94 27.88
C SER A 68 24.57 11.10 28.43
N PHE A 69 23.38 11.33 27.87
CA PHE A 69 22.42 12.34 28.34
C PHE A 69 21.39 11.80 29.33
N SER A 70 21.40 10.50 29.58
CA SER A 70 20.43 9.85 30.46
C SER A 70 20.98 9.70 31.87
N PRO A 71 20.13 9.69 32.91
CA PRO A 71 20.54 9.32 34.27
C PRO A 71 21.19 7.93 34.31
N PRO A 72 22.11 7.66 35.26
CA PRO A 72 22.77 6.36 35.40
C PRO A 72 21.76 5.18 35.43
N GLY A 73 22.03 4.16 34.62
CA GLY A 73 21.14 2.99 34.49
C GLY A 73 19.87 3.23 33.68
N LYS A 74 19.72 4.40 33.08
CA LYS A 74 18.64 4.78 32.14
C LYS A 74 19.19 4.91 30.72
N GLY A 75 18.31 5.14 29.78
CA GLY A 75 18.65 5.28 28.37
C GLY A 75 18.22 4.07 27.55
N ALA A 76 18.12 4.28 26.23
CA ALA A 76 17.62 3.28 25.30
C ALA A 76 18.75 2.64 24.49
N THR A 77 18.52 1.43 23.98
CA THR A 77 19.23 0.89 22.83
C THR A 77 18.47 1.32 21.59
N ILE A 78 19.15 1.95 20.63
CA ILE A 78 18.53 2.46 19.42
C ILE A 78 18.70 1.44 18.29
N LEU A 79 17.57 0.98 17.77
CA LEU A 79 17.52 0.02 16.66
C LEU A 79 16.87 0.67 15.44
N VAL A 80 17.37 0.35 14.26
CA VAL A 80 16.76 0.73 12.98
C VAL A 80 16.35 -0.53 12.23
N LYS A 81 15.05 -0.61 11.91
CA LYS A 81 14.49 -1.60 11.01
C LYS A 81 14.48 -0.99 9.60
N ASP A 82 15.34 -1.51 8.72
CA ASP A 82 15.53 -0.95 7.37
C ASP A 82 14.49 -1.48 6.38
N GLU A 83 13.32 -0.88 6.36
CA GLU A 83 12.24 -1.23 5.44
C GLU A 83 12.48 -0.76 3.98
N ALA A 84 13.50 0.07 3.74
CA ALA A 84 13.92 0.43 2.38
C ALA A 84 14.55 -0.77 1.63
N ALA A 85 14.97 -1.79 2.35
CA ALA A 85 15.49 -3.03 1.77
C ALA A 85 14.42 -3.90 1.08
N ASN A 86 13.14 -3.60 1.21
CA ASN A 86 12.11 -4.22 0.37
C ASN A 86 12.28 -3.83 -1.11
N ALA A 87 11.91 -4.72 -2.03
CA ALA A 87 12.09 -4.54 -3.48
C ALA A 87 11.52 -3.22 -4.04
N SER A 88 10.43 -2.71 -3.47
CA SER A 88 9.85 -1.41 -3.83
C SER A 88 10.43 -0.22 -3.06
N GLY A 89 11.47 -0.41 -2.26
CA GLY A 89 12.14 0.65 -1.50
C GLY A 89 11.37 1.16 -0.27
N SER A 90 10.36 0.43 0.23
CA SER A 90 9.60 0.88 1.41
C SER A 90 8.82 -0.23 2.10
N PHE A 91 8.39 0.01 3.35
CA PHE A 91 7.50 -0.88 4.11
C PHE A 91 6.12 -1.07 3.45
N LYS A 92 5.73 -0.24 2.50
CA LYS A 92 4.46 -0.36 1.77
C LYS A 92 4.36 -1.69 1.00
N ALA A 93 5.49 -2.33 0.71
CA ALA A 93 5.54 -3.67 0.14
C ALA A 93 4.77 -4.71 0.98
N ARG A 94 4.79 -4.57 2.30
CA ARG A 94 4.10 -5.50 3.22
C ARG A 94 2.60 -5.54 2.98
N ARG A 95 1.97 -4.38 2.86
CA ARG A 95 0.54 -4.29 2.54
C ARG A 95 0.26 -4.67 1.10
N ALA A 96 1.06 -4.17 0.16
CA ALA A 96 0.86 -4.42 -1.26
C ALA A 96 0.95 -5.92 -1.60
N SER A 97 1.80 -6.69 -0.91
CA SER A 97 1.91 -8.14 -1.12
C SER A 97 0.61 -8.88 -0.79
N ILE A 98 -0.08 -8.51 0.28
CA ILE A 98 -1.37 -9.08 0.65
C ILE A 98 -2.45 -8.67 -0.35
N SER A 99 -2.52 -7.37 -0.72
CA SER A 99 -3.50 -6.90 -1.69
C SER A 99 -3.35 -7.59 -3.05
N ALA A 100 -2.11 -7.75 -3.55
CA ALA A 100 -1.87 -8.42 -4.82
C ALA A 100 -2.10 -9.95 -4.75
N TYR A 101 -1.81 -10.58 -3.61
CA TYR A 101 -2.14 -11.97 -3.37
C TYR A 101 -3.66 -12.18 -3.41
N GLU A 102 -4.41 -11.34 -2.70
CA GLU A 102 -5.87 -11.42 -2.65
C GLU A 102 -6.51 -11.19 -4.02
N ALA A 103 -6.02 -10.22 -4.79
CA ALA A 103 -6.46 -10.00 -6.16
C ALA A 103 -6.25 -11.24 -7.03
N ALA A 104 -5.08 -11.86 -6.98
CA ALA A 104 -4.76 -13.07 -7.73
C ALA A 104 -5.60 -14.26 -7.26
N ARG A 105 -5.73 -14.47 -5.94
CA ARG A 105 -6.51 -15.55 -5.35
C ARG A 105 -7.98 -15.51 -5.73
N LYS A 106 -8.55 -14.30 -5.81
CA LYS A 106 -9.94 -14.07 -6.23
C LYS A 106 -10.13 -14.03 -7.75
N GLY A 107 -9.07 -14.20 -8.54
CA GLY A 107 -9.15 -14.29 -10.00
C GLY A 107 -9.33 -12.95 -10.71
N TYR A 108 -9.00 -11.83 -10.08
CA TYR A 108 -9.00 -10.53 -10.75
C TYR A 108 -7.92 -10.45 -11.82
N ALA A 109 -8.24 -9.88 -12.97
CA ALA A 109 -7.29 -9.71 -14.07
C ALA A 109 -6.23 -8.63 -13.81
N GLY A 110 -6.50 -7.73 -12.86
CA GLY A 110 -5.61 -6.62 -12.53
C GLY A 110 -5.95 -5.99 -11.19
N ILE A 111 -5.13 -5.01 -10.81
CA ILE A 111 -5.18 -4.29 -9.55
C ILE A 111 -5.03 -2.78 -9.78
N ILE A 112 -5.74 -1.98 -9.02
CA ILE A 112 -5.69 -0.51 -9.09
C ILE A 112 -5.35 0.05 -7.72
N ALA A 113 -4.46 1.05 -7.69
CA ALA A 113 -4.23 1.86 -6.50
C ALA A 113 -4.25 3.35 -6.83
N ALA A 114 -4.88 4.14 -5.97
CA ALA A 114 -4.77 5.60 -5.96
C ALA A 114 -3.74 6.01 -4.91
N THR A 115 -2.72 6.76 -5.33
CA THR A 115 -1.59 7.09 -4.46
C THR A 115 -0.70 8.16 -5.07
N SER A 116 -0.09 8.97 -4.24
CA SER A 116 0.93 9.94 -4.65
C SER A 116 2.38 9.46 -4.40
N GLY A 117 2.60 8.23 -3.89
CA GLY A 117 3.96 7.88 -3.47
C GLY A 117 4.28 6.39 -3.45
N ASN A 118 5.01 5.98 -2.42
CA ASN A 118 5.60 4.64 -2.28
C ASN A 118 4.61 3.47 -2.36
N TYR A 119 3.33 3.69 -2.05
CA TYR A 119 2.35 2.61 -2.14
C TYR A 119 2.09 2.18 -3.59
N GLY A 120 2.06 3.13 -4.54
CA GLY A 120 1.93 2.82 -5.96
C GLY A 120 3.07 1.95 -6.48
N ALA A 121 4.31 2.32 -6.18
CA ALA A 121 5.49 1.53 -6.54
C ALA A 121 5.44 0.12 -5.91
N ALA A 122 4.96 0.00 -4.67
CA ALA A 122 4.81 -1.28 -4.01
C ALA A 122 3.72 -2.15 -4.68
N VAL A 123 2.55 -1.58 -5.00
CA VAL A 123 1.47 -2.30 -5.70
C VAL A 123 1.93 -2.74 -7.09
N ALA A 124 2.57 -1.85 -7.86
CA ALA A 124 3.08 -2.17 -9.19
C ALA A 124 4.12 -3.29 -9.15
N SER A 125 5.07 -3.24 -8.21
CA SER A 125 6.05 -4.30 -7.99
C SER A 125 5.41 -5.65 -7.67
N GLN A 126 4.40 -5.68 -6.81
CA GLN A 126 3.72 -6.91 -6.42
C GLN A 126 2.80 -7.45 -7.53
N ALA A 127 2.15 -6.56 -8.28
CA ALA A 127 1.35 -6.92 -9.44
C ALA A 127 2.21 -7.59 -10.52
N ALA A 128 3.39 -7.02 -10.82
CA ALA A 128 4.34 -7.60 -11.77
C ALA A 128 4.76 -9.03 -11.37
N GLN A 129 5.09 -9.26 -10.10
CA GLN A 129 5.49 -10.58 -9.61
C GLN A 129 4.36 -11.62 -9.70
N ARG A 130 3.08 -11.18 -9.60
CA ARG A 130 1.90 -12.05 -9.69
C ARG A 130 1.26 -12.06 -11.08
N LYS A 131 1.88 -11.40 -12.07
CA LYS A 131 1.41 -11.30 -13.47
C LYS A 131 0.01 -10.68 -13.57
N LEU A 132 -0.31 -9.75 -12.67
CA LEU A 132 -1.53 -8.96 -12.73
C LEU A 132 -1.28 -7.69 -13.56
N LYS A 133 -2.28 -7.26 -14.32
CA LYS A 133 -2.29 -5.90 -14.86
C LYS A 133 -2.35 -4.89 -13.71
N CYS A 134 -1.74 -3.73 -13.86
CA CYS A 134 -1.69 -2.74 -12.80
C CYS A 134 -1.97 -1.34 -13.35
N ILE A 135 -2.86 -0.63 -12.68
CA ILE A 135 -3.13 0.79 -12.95
C ILE A 135 -2.88 1.58 -11.67
N ILE A 136 -2.07 2.62 -11.75
CA ILE A 136 -1.82 3.54 -10.65
C ILE A 136 -2.43 4.90 -11.01
N VAL A 137 -3.39 5.35 -10.21
CA VAL A 137 -3.96 6.69 -10.31
C VAL A 137 -3.17 7.60 -9.38
N GLN A 138 -2.50 8.60 -9.93
CA GLN A 138 -1.51 9.41 -9.22
C GLN A 138 -1.80 10.90 -9.36
N GLU A 139 -1.87 11.60 -8.23
CA GLU A 139 -1.84 13.06 -8.18
C GLU A 139 -0.39 13.53 -8.25
N VAL A 140 -0.08 14.45 -9.17
CA VAL A 140 1.29 14.90 -9.42
C VAL A 140 1.59 16.26 -8.81
N PHE A 141 0.58 17.12 -8.68
CA PHE A 141 0.73 18.49 -8.20
C PHE A 141 0.13 18.64 -6.80
N ASP A 142 0.75 19.49 -6.00
CA ASP A 142 0.20 19.89 -4.70
C ASP A 142 -0.92 20.95 -4.86
N SER A 143 -1.46 21.42 -3.73
CA SER A 143 -2.50 22.44 -3.69
C SER A 143 -2.09 23.79 -4.28
N HIS A 144 -0.78 24.02 -4.47
CA HIS A 144 -0.21 25.21 -5.12
C HIS A 144 0.13 24.98 -6.58
N LEU A 145 -0.28 23.85 -7.16
CA LEU A 145 0.03 23.42 -8.53
C LEU A 145 1.54 23.26 -8.80
N VAL A 146 2.30 22.98 -7.76
CA VAL A 146 3.72 22.67 -7.86
C VAL A 146 3.90 21.17 -8.02
N GLY A 147 4.53 20.75 -9.11
CA GLY A 147 4.86 19.34 -9.34
C GLY A 147 5.91 18.87 -8.35
N GLN A 148 5.69 17.68 -7.77
CA GLN A 148 6.57 17.10 -6.77
C GLN A 148 7.50 16.07 -7.43
N PRO A 149 8.83 16.32 -7.47
CA PRO A 149 9.78 15.44 -8.17
C PRO A 149 9.74 14.00 -7.71
N GLU A 150 9.58 13.76 -6.40
CA GLU A 150 9.50 12.41 -5.84
C GLU A 150 8.26 11.65 -6.30
N ILE A 151 7.14 12.34 -6.55
CA ILE A 151 5.92 11.70 -7.07
C ILE A 151 6.13 11.27 -8.52
N VAL A 152 6.77 12.12 -9.32
CA VAL A 152 7.11 11.79 -10.72
C VAL A 152 8.08 10.61 -10.78
N GLU A 153 9.07 10.56 -9.89
CA GLU A 153 10.01 9.45 -9.78
C GLU A 153 9.29 8.13 -9.41
N LYS A 154 8.37 8.18 -8.46
CA LYS A 154 7.56 6.99 -8.10
C LYS A 154 6.65 6.55 -9.25
N GLY A 155 6.11 7.48 -10.04
CA GLY A 155 5.37 7.17 -11.27
C GLY A 155 6.23 6.41 -12.28
N ARG A 156 7.46 6.87 -12.52
CA ARG A 156 8.44 6.15 -13.38
C ARG A 156 8.78 4.77 -12.85
N SER A 157 8.90 4.61 -11.54
CA SER A 157 9.11 3.30 -10.92
C SER A 157 7.93 2.37 -11.18
N CYS A 158 6.69 2.87 -11.10
CA CYS A 158 5.48 2.11 -11.43
C CYS A 158 5.49 1.64 -12.90
N GLU A 159 5.82 2.55 -13.82
CA GLU A 159 5.94 2.24 -15.25
C GLU A 159 7.04 1.20 -15.52
N ALA A 160 8.18 1.27 -14.83
CA ALA A 160 9.25 0.30 -14.93
C ALA A 160 8.83 -1.11 -14.48
N TYR A 161 7.88 -1.23 -13.53
CA TYR A 161 7.24 -2.49 -13.15
C TYR A 161 6.13 -2.94 -14.12
N GLY A 162 5.83 -2.18 -15.16
CA GLY A 162 4.81 -2.49 -16.15
C GLY A 162 3.40 -2.01 -15.80
N ALA A 163 3.26 -1.09 -14.85
CA ALA A 163 1.97 -0.48 -14.55
C ALA A 163 1.67 0.68 -15.50
N GLU A 164 0.40 0.87 -15.82
CA GLU A 164 -0.10 2.09 -16.42
C GLU A 164 -0.30 3.15 -15.34
N VAL A 165 0.16 4.37 -15.57
CA VAL A 165 0.07 5.47 -14.61
C VAL A 165 -0.83 6.59 -15.14
N LEU A 166 -1.98 6.76 -14.52
CA LEU A 166 -2.89 7.87 -14.78
C LEU A 166 -2.50 9.05 -13.91
N ARG A 167 -1.86 10.05 -14.51
CA ARG A 167 -1.41 11.26 -13.80
C ARG A 167 -2.48 12.32 -13.83
N LEU A 168 -2.91 12.76 -12.65
CA LEU A 168 -3.91 13.81 -12.46
C LEU A 168 -3.24 15.10 -12.01
N SER A 169 -3.77 16.20 -12.46
CA SER A 169 -3.29 17.55 -12.10
C SER A 169 -3.82 18.04 -10.76
N VAL A 170 -4.95 17.50 -10.28
CA VAL A 170 -5.61 17.94 -9.04
C VAL A 170 -6.12 16.76 -8.20
N GLY A 171 -5.98 16.86 -6.89
CA GLY A 171 -6.29 15.82 -5.92
C GLY A 171 -7.75 15.40 -5.81
N PRO A 172 -8.74 16.34 -5.86
CA PRO A 172 -10.16 15.96 -5.75
C PRO A 172 -10.64 14.97 -6.81
N GLU A 173 -9.99 14.91 -7.96
CA GLU A 173 -10.32 13.97 -9.03
C GLU A 173 -9.80 12.55 -8.78
N LEU A 174 -8.82 12.39 -7.89
CA LEU A 174 -8.14 11.12 -7.63
C LEU A 174 -9.13 9.99 -7.32
N PHE A 175 -10.06 10.24 -6.45
CA PHE A 175 -11.03 9.24 -6.01
C PHE A 175 -12.13 8.99 -7.02
N TYR A 176 -12.55 10.03 -7.73
CA TYR A 176 -13.49 9.88 -8.83
C TYR A 176 -12.88 9.01 -9.94
N MET A 177 -11.65 9.28 -10.33
CA MET A 177 -10.95 8.50 -11.35
C MET A 177 -10.69 7.06 -10.88
N LEU A 178 -10.33 6.85 -9.62
CA LEU A 178 -10.23 5.51 -9.05
C LEU A 178 -11.53 4.72 -9.23
N LEU A 179 -12.66 5.27 -8.80
CA LEU A 179 -13.96 4.61 -8.87
C LEU A 179 -14.40 4.34 -10.31
N ARG A 180 -14.19 5.29 -11.22
CA ARG A 180 -14.48 5.11 -12.65
C ARG A 180 -13.61 4.01 -13.26
N THR A 181 -12.32 4.02 -12.97
CA THR A 181 -11.39 3.00 -13.50
C THR A 181 -11.73 1.61 -12.95
N LEU A 182 -12.11 1.50 -11.69
CA LEU A 182 -12.59 0.24 -11.10
C LEU A 182 -13.85 -0.28 -11.79
N GLU A 183 -14.82 0.62 -12.02
CA GLU A 183 -16.09 0.28 -12.70
C GLU A 183 -15.87 -0.19 -14.13
N GLU A 184 -15.00 0.47 -14.89
CA GLU A 184 -14.74 0.16 -16.30
C GLU A 184 -13.89 -1.11 -16.48
N THR A 185 -12.96 -1.37 -15.56
CA THR A 185 -12.00 -2.47 -15.71
C THR A 185 -12.39 -3.74 -14.97
N GLY A 186 -13.19 -3.61 -13.91
CA GLY A 186 -13.46 -4.72 -12.99
C GLY A 186 -12.22 -5.21 -12.21
N PHE A 187 -11.17 -4.39 -12.10
CA PHE A 187 -9.94 -4.75 -11.39
C PHE A 187 -10.12 -4.68 -9.88
N PHE A 188 -9.20 -5.33 -9.16
CA PHE A 188 -9.16 -5.31 -7.70
C PHE A 188 -8.73 -3.94 -7.17
N ASN A 189 -9.43 -3.44 -6.15
CA ASN A 189 -9.09 -2.20 -5.48
C ASN A 189 -8.08 -2.43 -4.36
N ALA A 190 -6.84 -1.96 -4.55
CA ALA A 190 -5.82 -2.00 -3.52
C ALA A 190 -5.84 -0.77 -2.59
N SER A 191 -6.60 0.27 -2.93
CA SER A 191 -6.76 1.46 -2.10
C SER A 191 -7.98 1.32 -1.21
N LEU A 192 -7.75 1.42 0.10
CA LEU A 192 -8.82 1.41 1.08
C LEU A 192 -9.38 2.83 1.25
N TYR A 193 -10.68 2.93 1.29
CA TYR A 193 -11.46 4.12 1.63
C TYR A 193 -12.41 3.81 2.74
#